data_751edeb652b636de37a041ef624a1512
#
_entry.id   751edeb652b636de37a041ef624a1512
#
_cell.length_a   1.000
_cell.length_b   1.000
_cell.length_c   1.000
_cell.angle_alpha   90.00
_cell.angle_beta   90.00
_cell.angle_gamma   90.00
#
_symmetry.space_group_name_H-M   'P 1'
#
loop_
_entity.id
_entity.type
_entity.pdbx_description
1 polymer ?
#
loop_
_entity_poly.entity_id
_entity_poly.type
_entity_poly.pdbx_seq_one_letter_code
_entity_poly.pdbx_strand_id
1 'polypeptide(L)'
;VTACTSASSAGTVTVVDRPDTHAVNANYMGYRAPLRPLNFIKLPVGSIRPEGWVRKFLELQRDGLTGHLGEISAWLEKDDNAWLTTGGDHGWEEVPYWLKGYSSLAYILNDPEMIEETKYWIEGVFASCQPDGYFGPVNERNGKRELWAQMIMLWCLQSYYEYSQDRRVIDLMTNYFKWQMTVPDDRLLEDFWENSRGGDNIISIYWLYSHTGDAFLLELAEKIHRNTADWTQSTSLPNWHNVNIAQCFREPATYYMQTGDSAMLKASYNVHRLIRRTFGQVPGGMFGADENARLGYIDPRQGVETCGLVEQMASDEIMLRMTGDP
;
A
#
# COMPACT_ATOMS: atom_id res chain seq x y z
N VAL A 1 -5.95 36.16 40.30
CA VAL A 1 -6.40 35.50 39.06
C VAL A 1 -5.53 36.06 37.98
N THR A 2 -4.45 35.34 37.64
CA THR A 2 -3.50 35.72 36.60
C THR A 2 -3.91 34.99 35.32
N ALA A 3 -4.35 35.75 34.32
CA ALA A 3 -4.68 35.22 33.00
C ALA A 3 -3.39 34.94 32.25
N CYS A 4 -3.10 33.65 31.94
CA CYS A 4 -2.11 33.27 30.99
C CYS A 4 -2.66 33.54 29.55
N THR A 5 -2.22 34.62 28.95
CA THR A 5 -2.37 34.84 27.51
C THR A 5 -1.34 33.98 26.79
N SER A 6 -1.77 32.90 26.16
CA SER A 6 -0.97 32.17 25.20
C SER A 6 -0.79 33.04 23.94
N ALA A 7 0.41 33.56 23.75
CA ALA A 7 0.76 34.18 22.48
C ALA A 7 0.80 33.11 21.39
N SER A 8 -0.16 33.14 20.45
CA SER A 8 -0.04 32.38 19.22
C SER A 8 1.12 32.97 18.42
N SER A 9 2.17 32.20 18.21
CA SER A 9 3.20 32.59 17.25
C SER A 9 2.56 32.70 15.87
N ALA A 10 2.44 33.91 15.34
CA ALA A 10 2.02 34.10 13.97
C ALA A 10 3.06 33.41 13.08
N GLY A 11 2.63 32.37 12.36
CA GLY A 11 3.49 31.68 11.41
C GLY A 11 3.95 32.67 10.33
N THR A 12 5.22 32.67 10.02
CA THR A 12 5.76 33.48 8.92
C THR A 12 5.41 32.79 7.60
N VAL A 13 4.67 33.46 6.74
CA VAL A 13 4.37 32.98 5.38
C VAL A 13 5.43 33.58 4.45
N THR A 14 6.14 32.70 3.74
CA THR A 14 7.14 33.10 2.74
C THR A 14 6.69 32.60 1.37
N VAL A 15 6.71 33.48 0.37
CA VAL A 15 6.49 33.09 -1.01
C VAL A 15 7.80 32.59 -1.58
N VAL A 16 7.78 31.36 -2.11
CA VAL A 16 8.95 30.72 -2.74
C VAL A 16 8.55 30.23 -4.13
N ASP A 17 9.48 30.27 -5.08
CA ASP A 17 9.25 29.77 -6.44
C ASP A 17 9.09 28.24 -6.45
N ARG A 18 9.73 27.54 -5.54
CA ARG A 18 9.65 26.09 -5.36
C ARG A 18 9.81 25.74 -3.88
N PRO A 19 8.97 24.85 -3.34
CA PRO A 19 9.14 24.33 -1.99
C PRO A 19 10.51 23.65 -1.82
N ASP A 20 11.11 23.80 -0.64
CA ASP A 20 12.30 23.05 -0.28
C ASP A 20 11.93 21.58 -0.02
N THR A 21 12.37 20.68 -0.89
CA THR A 21 12.13 19.23 -0.76
C THR A 21 13.08 18.55 0.23
N HIS A 22 14.08 19.26 0.75
CA HIS A 22 15.02 18.76 1.75
C HIS A 22 14.65 19.18 3.18
N ALA A 23 13.66 20.05 3.32
CA ALA A 23 13.21 20.48 4.64
C ALA A 23 12.58 19.31 5.40
N VAL A 24 13.06 19.08 6.62
CA VAL A 24 12.43 18.10 7.53
C VAL A 24 11.16 18.72 8.10
N ASN A 25 10.03 18.12 7.76
CA ASN A 25 8.74 18.52 8.33
C ASN A 25 8.45 17.67 9.57
N ALA A 26 8.18 18.32 10.71
CA ALA A 26 7.85 17.63 11.96
C ALA A 26 6.47 16.96 11.94
N ASN A 27 5.59 17.33 11.00
CA ASN A 27 4.21 16.85 10.93
C ASN A 27 4.02 15.64 10.02
N TYR A 28 4.90 15.44 9.03
CA TYR A 28 4.82 14.31 8.11
C TYR A 28 6.21 13.89 7.65
N MET A 29 6.35 12.59 7.43
CA MET A 29 7.63 11.97 7.17
C MET A 29 7.81 11.70 5.67
N GLY A 30 8.89 12.25 5.12
CA GLY A 30 9.41 11.82 3.82
C GLY A 30 10.39 10.65 3.96
N TYR A 31 10.96 10.21 2.85
CA TYR A 31 11.98 9.19 2.88
C TYR A 31 13.26 9.67 3.57
N ARG A 32 13.79 8.83 4.46
CA ARG A 32 15.06 9.06 5.16
C ARG A 32 16.23 8.70 4.25
N ALA A 33 17.30 9.51 4.27
CA ALA A 33 18.56 9.14 3.60
C ALA A 33 19.09 7.76 4.11
N PRO A 34 19.68 6.93 3.24
CA PRO A 34 20.13 7.21 1.88
C PRO A 34 19.06 7.11 0.80
N LEU A 35 17.80 6.78 1.13
CA LEU A 35 16.74 6.83 0.13
C LEU A 35 16.65 8.22 -0.49
N ARG A 36 16.35 8.27 -1.77
CA ARG A 36 16.10 9.53 -2.46
C ARG A 36 14.87 10.22 -1.86
N PRO A 37 14.89 11.57 -1.74
CA PRO A 37 13.73 12.29 -1.23
C PRO A 37 12.53 12.12 -2.17
N LEU A 38 11.35 11.99 -1.59
CA LEU A 38 10.09 12.05 -2.34
C LEU A 38 9.86 13.49 -2.83
N ASN A 39 9.32 13.62 -4.06
CA ASN A 39 8.91 14.93 -4.59
C ASN A 39 7.61 15.42 -3.93
N PHE A 40 6.71 14.50 -3.57
CA PHE A 40 5.50 14.80 -2.80
C PHE A 40 5.40 13.85 -1.61
N ILE A 41 5.12 14.42 -0.45
CA ILE A 41 4.92 13.66 0.79
C ILE A 41 3.42 13.50 1.01
N LYS A 42 2.98 12.25 1.15
CA LYS A 42 1.59 11.94 1.53
C LYS A 42 1.31 12.51 2.92
N LEU A 43 0.21 13.24 3.06
CA LEU A 43 -0.25 13.67 4.37
C LEU A 43 -0.78 12.48 5.17
N PRO A 44 -0.62 12.47 6.50
CA PRO A 44 -1.22 11.45 7.34
C PRO A 44 -2.73 11.37 7.11
N VAL A 45 -3.27 10.15 7.13
CA VAL A 45 -4.70 9.93 6.92
C VAL A 45 -5.53 10.73 7.93
N GLY A 46 -6.59 11.39 7.46
CA GLY A 46 -7.44 12.25 8.32
C GLY A 46 -6.91 13.66 8.54
N SER A 47 -5.72 14.02 8.02
CA SER A 47 -5.18 15.39 8.11
C SER A 47 -6.02 16.42 7.34
N ILE A 48 -6.67 15.99 6.26
CA ILE A 48 -7.57 16.81 5.45
C ILE A 48 -8.98 16.29 5.64
N ARG A 49 -9.90 17.21 5.94
CA ARG A 49 -11.33 16.90 6.03
C ARG A 49 -12.04 17.45 4.80
N PRO A 50 -12.56 16.57 3.95
CA PRO A 50 -13.29 17.01 2.76
C PRO A 50 -14.62 17.65 3.14
N GLU A 51 -15.02 18.61 2.32
CA GLU A 51 -16.32 19.29 2.42
C GLU A 51 -17.08 19.22 1.08
N GLY A 52 -18.32 19.69 1.08
CA GLY A 52 -19.16 19.79 -0.09
C GLY A 52 -19.42 18.42 -0.75
N TRP A 53 -19.31 18.37 -2.05
CA TRP A 53 -19.62 17.16 -2.83
C TRP A 53 -18.66 15.99 -2.55
N VAL A 54 -17.39 16.27 -2.25
CA VAL A 54 -16.41 15.22 -1.90
C VAL A 54 -16.83 14.54 -0.61
N ARG A 55 -17.16 15.32 0.44
CA ARG A 55 -17.69 14.77 1.68
C ARG A 55 -18.93 13.92 1.44
N LYS A 56 -19.85 14.40 0.60
CA LYS A 56 -21.07 13.66 0.28
C LYS A 56 -20.78 12.30 -0.37
N PHE A 57 -19.79 12.22 -1.26
CA PHE A 57 -19.39 10.95 -1.84
C PHE A 57 -18.82 9.97 -0.78
N LEU A 58 -18.03 10.47 0.18
CA LEU A 58 -17.51 9.63 1.26
C LEU A 58 -18.64 9.15 2.20
N GLU A 59 -19.61 10.02 2.49
CA GLU A 59 -20.80 9.63 3.26
C GLU A 59 -21.61 8.55 2.52
N LEU A 60 -21.77 8.64 1.20
CA LEU A 60 -22.43 7.60 0.41
C LEU A 60 -21.67 6.26 0.43
N GLN A 61 -20.34 6.28 0.53
CA GLN A 61 -19.56 5.05 0.72
C GLN A 61 -19.75 4.47 2.13
N ARG A 62 -19.77 5.32 3.16
CA ARG A 62 -20.06 4.90 4.55
C ARG A 62 -21.45 4.29 4.66
N ASP A 63 -22.46 4.97 4.12
CA ASP A 63 -23.87 4.57 4.18
C ASP A 63 -24.21 3.45 3.16
N GLY A 64 -23.27 3.13 2.28
CA GLY A 64 -23.39 2.11 1.24
C GLY A 64 -22.53 0.88 1.50
N LEU A 65 -22.09 0.26 0.41
CA LEU A 65 -21.45 -1.05 0.46
C LEU A 65 -20.16 -1.06 1.27
N THR A 66 -19.33 -0.01 1.21
CA THR A 66 -18.07 0.02 1.96
C THR A 66 -18.31 -0.05 3.47
N GLY A 67 -19.27 0.74 3.98
CA GLY A 67 -19.58 0.76 5.41
C GLY A 67 -20.32 -0.51 5.89
N HIS A 68 -21.10 -1.14 5.01
CA HIS A 68 -21.97 -2.26 5.37
C HIS A 68 -21.52 -3.61 4.79
N LEU A 69 -20.35 -3.69 4.17
CA LEU A 69 -19.88 -4.95 3.57
C LEU A 69 -19.74 -6.07 4.60
N GLY A 70 -19.32 -5.74 5.82
CA GLY A 70 -19.20 -6.72 6.92
C GLY A 70 -20.51 -7.38 7.35
N GLU A 71 -21.67 -6.79 6.97
CA GLU A 71 -22.99 -7.34 7.29
C GLU A 71 -23.46 -8.40 6.28
N ILE A 72 -22.86 -8.45 5.10
CA ILE A 72 -23.34 -9.28 3.98
C ILE A 72 -22.26 -10.15 3.35
N SER A 73 -20.99 -9.94 3.66
CA SER A 73 -19.87 -10.69 3.09
C SER A 73 -19.46 -11.82 4.02
N ALA A 74 -19.55 -13.06 3.57
CA ALA A 74 -19.05 -14.21 4.31
C ALA A 74 -17.53 -14.12 4.59
N TRP A 75 -16.77 -13.43 3.76
CA TRP A 75 -15.32 -13.22 3.95
C TRP A 75 -14.99 -12.29 5.13
N LEU A 76 -15.96 -11.47 5.58
CA LEU A 76 -15.82 -10.54 6.68
C LEU A 76 -16.56 -10.99 7.95
N GLU A 77 -17.14 -12.18 7.95
CA GLU A 77 -17.63 -12.79 9.18
C GLU A 77 -16.50 -12.91 10.20
N LYS A 78 -16.77 -12.56 11.46
CA LYS A 78 -15.75 -12.53 12.51
C LYS A 78 -15.45 -13.91 13.10
N ASP A 79 -16.46 -14.76 13.14
CA ASP A 79 -16.32 -16.12 13.63
C ASP A 79 -15.45 -16.92 12.66
N ASP A 80 -14.39 -17.53 13.16
CA ASP A 80 -13.45 -18.34 12.39
C ASP A 80 -12.70 -17.58 11.26
N ASN A 81 -12.62 -16.26 11.38
CA ASN A 81 -11.87 -15.43 10.43
C ASN A 81 -10.35 -15.57 10.63
N ALA A 82 -9.61 -15.74 9.56
CA ALA A 82 -8.17 -16.00 9.59
C ALA A 82 -7.32 -14.88 10.22
N TRP A 83 -7.85 -13.66 10.29
CA TRP A 83 -7.17 -12.52 10.94
C TRP A 83 -7.51 -12.38 12.43
N LEU A 84 -8.56 -13.05 12.90
CA LEU A 84 -9.06 -12.96 14.28
C LEU A 84 -8.87 -14.27 15.06
N THR A 85 -8.81 -15.39 14.35
CA THR A 85 -8.76 -16.73 14.95
C THR A 85 -7.58 -17.50 14.36
N THR A 86 -6.77 -18.11 15.22
CA THR A 86 -5.69 -19.00 14.76
C THR A 86 -6.30 -20.19 14.01
N GLY A 87 -5.91 -20.36 12.75
CA GLY A 87 -6.43 -21.42 11.90
C GLY A 87 -7.80 -21.11 11.28
N GLY A 88 -8.26 -19.88 11.34
CA GLY A 88 -9.48 -19.45 10.65
C GLY A 88 -9.39 -19.66 9.14
N ASP A 89 -10.51 -20.00 8.50
CA ASP A 89 -10.53 -20.55 7.15
C ASP A 89 -10.95 -19.57 6.05
N HIS A 90 -11.29 -18.31 6.39
CA HIS A 90 -11.74 -17.32 5.43
C HIS A 90 -11.18 -15.90 5.73
N GLY A 91 -11.34 -15.01 4.76
CA GLY A 91 -10.94 -13.61 4.87
C GLY A 91 -9.45 -13.35 4.61
N TRP A 92 -8.76 -14.25 3.94
CA TRP A 92 -7.32 -14.21 3.68
C TRP A 92 -6.84 -12.86 3.10
N GLU A 93 -7.23 -12.50 1.88
CA GLU A 93 -6.92 -11.19 1.28
C GLU A 93 -8.10 -10.22 1.32
N GLU A 94 -9.31 -10.72 1.50
CA GLU A 94 -10.53 -9.92 1.44
C GLU A 94 -10.62 -8.95 2.63
N VAL A 95 -10.25 -9.42 3.83
CA VAL A 95 -10.23 -8.55 5.03
C VAL A 95 -9.27 -7.39 4.85
N PRO A 96 -7.98 -7.57 4.53
CA PRO A 96 -7.07 -6.45 4.36
C PRO A 96 -7.45 -5.53 3.19
N TYR A 97 -8.01 -6.03 2.08
CA TYR A 97 -8.50 -5.19 1.00
C TYR A 97 -9.65 -4.28 1.44
N TRP A 98 -10.66 -4.85 2.09
CA TRP A 98 -11.76 -4.08 2.65
C TRP A 98 -11.26 -3.10 3.72
N LEU A 99 -10.46 -3.57 4.67
CA LEU A 99 -9.98 -2.77 5.80
C LEU A 99 -9.13 -1.59 5.33
N LYS A 100 -8.33 -1.73 4.26
CA LYS A 100 -7.55 -0.64 3.66
C LYS A 100 -8.43 0.54 3.25
N GLY A 101 -9.57 0.25 2.63
CA GLY A 101 -10.56 1.26 2.24
C GLY A 101 -11.39 1.76 3.41
N TYR A 102 -11.93 0.84 4.20
CA TYR A 102 -12.80 1.12 5.35
C TYR A 102 -12.11 1.99 6.41
N SER A 103 -10.90 1.63 6.81
CA SER A 103 -10.14 2.39 7.81
C SER A 103 -9.80 3.81 7.34
N SER A 104 -9.40 3.95 6.08
CA SER A 104 -9.12 5.26 5.51
C SER A 104 -10.37 6.14 5.48
N LEU A 105 -11.52 5.57 5.11
CA LEU A 105 -12.82 6.27 5.14
C LEU A 105 -13.19 6.68 6.58
N ALA A 106 -13.03 5.77 7.55
CA ALA A 106 -13.28 6.02 8.97
C ALA A 106 -12.48 7.24 9.49
N TYR A 107 -11.19 7.30 9.16
CA TYR A 107 -10.32 8.38 9.63
C TYR A 107 -10.60 9.71 8.93
N ILE A 108 -10.86 9.70 7.63
CA ILE A 108 -11.16 10.91 6.86
C ILE A 108 -12.49 11.53 7.30
N LEU A 109 -13.51 10.71 7.52
CA LEU A 109 -14.81 11.16 8.04
C LEU A 109 -14.77 11.45 9.56
N ASN A 110 -13.78 10.96 10.25
CA ASN A 110 -13.69 10.94 11.72
C ASN A 110 -14.95 10.29 12.34
N ASP A 111 -15.34 9.14 11.77
CA ASP A 111 -16.52 8.40 12.18
C ASP A 111 -16.16 7.47 13.34
N PRO A 112 -16.74 7.66 14.54
CA PRO A 112 -16.32 6.92 15.73
C PRO A 112 -16.67 5.43 15.68
N GLU A 113 -17.78 5.05 15.04
CA GLU A 113 -18.19 3.65 14.95
C GLU A 113 -17.27 2.88 14.00
N MET A 114 -16.98 3.47 12.85
CA MET A 114 -16.03 2.90 11.91
C MET A 114 -14.60 2.83 12.46
N ILE A 115 -14.19 3.81 13.27
CA ILE A 115 -12.88 3.82 13.93
C ILE A 115 -12.77 2.67 14.94
N GLU A 116 -13.80 2.43 15.76
CA GLU A 116 -13.81 1.30 16.71
C GLU A 116 -13.85 -0.05 15.99
N GLU A 117 -14.60 -0.19 14.90
CA GLU A 117 -14.57 -1.41 14.07
C GLU A 117 -13.19 -1.63 13.46
N THR A 118 -12.56 -0.59 12.92
CA THR A 118 -11.17 -0.66 12.44
C THR A 118 -10.22 -1.16 13.52
N LYS A 119 -10.33 -0.59 14.72
CA LYS A 119 -9.50 -0.96 15.87
C LYS A 119 -9.69 -2.42 16.26
N TYR A 120 -10.92 -2.92 16.24
CA TYR A 120 -11.22 -4.33 16.51
C TYR A 120 -10.40 -5.26 15.60
N TRP A 121 -10.38 -5.00 14.29
CA TRP A 121 -9.59 -5.78 13.32
C TRP A 121 -8.09 -5.64 13.54
N ILE A 122 -7.61 -4.44 13.81
CA ILE A 122 -6.18 -4.20 14.09
C ILE A 122 -5.72 -4.89 15.38
N GLU A 123 -6.54 -4.94 16.42
CA GLU A 123 -6.22 -5.71 17.64
C GLU A 123 -6.14 -7.23 17.33
N GLY A 124 -6.99 -7.75 16.44
CA GLY A 124 -6.85 -9.12 15.93
C GLY A 124 -5.51 -9.35 15.22
N VAL A 125 -5.08 -8.40 14.39
CA VAL A 125 -3.78 -8.46 13.73
C VAL A 125 -2.64 -8.50 14.76
N PHE A 126 -2.67 -7.66 15.80
CA PHE A 126 -1.67 -7.70 16.87
C PHE A 126 -1.69 -9.04 17.62
N ALA A 127 -2.87 -9.60 17.86
CA ALA A 127 -3.02 -10.90 18.53
C ALA A 127 -2.49 -12.06 17.68
N SER A 128 -2.46 -11.93 16.35
CA SER A 128 -1.96 -12.96 15.43
C SER A 128 -0.43 -13.05 15.36
N CYS A 129 0.30 -12.14 16.02
CA CYS A 129 1.77 -12.12 16.00
C CYS A 129 2.35 -13.39 16.62
N GLN A 130 3.30 -13.99 15.93
CA GLN A 130 3.99 -15.19 16.36
C GLN A 130 5.37 -14.84 16.97
N PRO A 131 5.92 -15.72 17.82
CA PRO A 131 7.19 -15.44 18.50
C PRO A 131 8.39 -15.20 17.57
N ASP A 132 8.36 -15.71 16.35
CA ASP A 132 9.40 -15.52 15.35
C ASP A 132 9.24 -14.25 14.51
N GLY A 133 8.14 -13.50 14.71
CA GLY A 133 7.85 -12.24 14.05
C GLY A 133 6.84 -12.31 12.90
N TYR A 134 6.45 -13.51 12.47
CA TYR A 134 5.36 -13.63 11.49
C TYR A 134 4.02 -13.18 12.10
N PHE A 135 3.09 -12.71 11.28
CA PHE A 135 1.74 -12.33 11.72
C PHE A 135 0.69 -12.67 10.64
N GLY A 136 -0.55 -12.79 11.08
CA GLY A 136 -1.68 -13.04 10.19
C GLY A 136 -1.85 -14.50 9.79
N PRO A 137 -2.66 -14.75 8.75
CA PRO A 137 -3.03 -16.10 8.33
C PRO A 137 -1.85 -16.96 7.90
N VAL A 138 -1.95 -18.25 8.22
CA VAL A 138 -1.08 -19.30 7.68
C VAL A 138 -1.96 -20.18 6.80
N ASN A 139 -1.49 -20.48 5.59
CA ASN A 139 -2.22 -21.38 4.71
C ASN A 139 -2.34 -22.77 5.33
N GLU A 140 -3.53 -23.15 5.78
CA GLU A 140 -3.74 -24.41 6.50
C GLU A 140 -3.51 -25.65 5.63
N ARG A 141 -3.74 -25.56 4.33
CA ARG A 141 -3.60 -26.71 3.42
C ARG A 141 -2.17 -27.22 3.32
N ASN A 142 -1.20 -26.34 3.45
CA ASN A 142 0.22 -26.66 3.28
C ASN A 142 1.10 -26.10 4.40
N GLY A 143 0.54 -25.40 5.39
CA GLY A 143 1.28 -24.72 6.47
C GLY A 143 2.17 -23.59 5.98
N LYS A 144 1.97 -23.10 4.75
CA LYS A 144 2.81 -22.08 4.14
C LYS A 144 2.46 -20.71 4.72
N ARG A 145 3.49 -19.97 5.05
CA ARG A 145 3.42 -18.56 5.42
C ARG A 145 3.58 -17.72 4.17
N GLU A 146 2.47 -17.29 3.63
CA GLU A 146 2.42 -16.44 2.45
C GLU A 146 2.69 -14.98 2.82
N LEU A 147 3.07 -14.18 1.83
CA LEU A 147 3.44 -12.77 2.03
C LEU A 147 2.41 -11.82 1.45
N TRP A 148 1.55 -12.28 0.54
CA TRP A 148 0.67 -11.40 -0.22
C TRP A 148 -0.38 -10.69 0.64
N ALA A 149 -1.18 -11.41 1.39
CA ALA A 149 -2.21 -10.82 2.25
C ALA A 149 -1.59 -9.88 3.30
N GLN A 150 -0.41 -10.22 3.80
CA GLN A 150 0.35 -9.38 4.72
C GLN A 150 0.80 -8.07 4.07
N MET A 151 1.18 -8.07 2.77
CA MET A 151 1.55 -6.83 2.08
C MET A 151 0.39 -5.83 2.08
N ILE A 152 -0.85 -6.29 1.91
CA ILE A 152 -2.03 -5.43 2.00
C ILE A 152 -2.26 -4.96 3.43
N MET A 153 -2.16 -5.86 4.41
CA MET A 153 -2.36 -5.52 5.82
C MET A 153 -1.30 -4.52 6.33
N LEU A 154 -0.09 -4.55 5.80
CA LEU A 154 0.93 -3.54 6.11
C LEU A 154 0.47 -2.12 5.75
N TRP A 155 -0.31 -1.94 4.69
CA TRP A 155 -0.92 -0.64 4.37
C TRP A 155 -1.98 -0.22 5.39
N CYS A 156 -2.79 -1.18 5.87
CA CYS A 156 -3.77 -0.91 6.93
C CYS A 156 -3.06 -0.48 8.21
N LEU A 157 -1.98 -1.17 8.60
CA LEU A 157 -1.17 -0.86 9.77
C LEU A 157 -0.51 0.53 9.67
N GLN A 158 0.00 0.89 8.48
CA GLN A 158 0.57 2.23 8.24
C GLN A 158 -0.50 3.32 8.43
N SER A 159 -1.69 3.15 7.85
CA SER A 159 -2.81 4.09 8.03
C SER A 159 -3.26 4.18 9.48
N TYR A 160 -3.32 3.05 10.18
CA TYR A 160 -3.63 3.03 11.62
C TYR A 160 -2.56 3.77 12.44
N TYR A 161 -1.27 3.58 12.13
CA TYR A 161 -0.20 4.31 12.81
C TYR A 161 -0.27 5.82 12.53
N GLU A 162 -0.50 6.21 11.29
CA GLU A 162 -0.65 7.63 10.91
C GLU A 162 -1.76 8.32 11.72
N TYR A 163 -2.86 7.62 11.98
CA TYR A 163 -3.99 8.13 12.75
C TYR A 163 -3.75 8.07 14.27
N SER A 164 -3.33 6.92 14.78
CA SER A 164 -3.31 6.62 16.23
C SER A 164 -1.97 6.90 16.91
N GLN A 165 -0.85 6.89 16.16
CA GLN A 165 0.51 6.90 16.66
C GLN A 165 0.86 5.69 17.56
N ASP A 166 0.15 4.58 17.40
CA ASP A 166 0.37 3.36 18.19
C ASP A 166 1.68 2.69 17.80
N ARG A 167 2.64 2.74 18.71
CA ARG A 167 4.00 2.21 18.52
C ARG A 167 4.04 0.69 18.28
N ARG A 168 3.01 -0.05 18.66
CA ARG A 168 2.93 -1.49 18.40
C ARG A 168 3.02 -1.81 16.91
N VAL A 169 2.58 -0.92 16.03
CA VAL A 169 2.74 -1.06 14.58
C VAL A 169 4.21 -1.12 14.18
N ILE A 170 5.02 -0.20 14.71
CA ILE A 170 6.46 -0.16 14.41
C ILE A 170 7.13 -1.46 14.89
N ASP A 171 6.79 -1.92 16.09
CA ASP A 171 7.35 -3.14 16.67
C ASP A 171 6.94 -4.39 15.87
N LEU A 172 5.65 -4.51 15.49
CA LEU A 172 5.15 -5.59 14.66
C LEU A 172 5.86 -5.63 13.30
N MET A 173 5.87 -4.50 12.59
CA MET A 173 6.50 -4.42 11.26
C MET A 173 8.00 -4.72 11.32
N THR A 174 8.69 -4.24 12.36
CA THR A 174 10.12 -4.52 12.57
C THR A 174 10.38 -6.01 12.76
N ASN A 175 9.58 -6.69 13.58
CA ASN A 175 9.70 -8.12 13.81
C ASN A 175 9.35 -8.93 12.55
N TYR A 176 8.31 -8.54 11.85
CA TYR A 176 7.91 -9.18 10.60
C TYR A 176 8.98 -9.07 9.52
N PHE A 177 9.59 -7.92 9.33
CA PHE A 177 10.65 -7.77 8.35
C PHE A 177 11.96 -8.46 8.77
N LYS A 178 12.25 -8.58 10.08
CA LYS A 178 13.32 -9.46 10.57
C LYS A 178 13.03 -10.91 10.24
N TRP A 179 11.78 -11.36 10.39
CA TRP A 179 11.39 -12.71 9.97
C TRP A 179 11.59 -12.89 8.46
N GLN A 180 11.20 -11.95 7.61
CA GLN A 180 11.44 -12.04 6.15
C GLN A 180 12.93 -12.17 5.80
N MET A 181 13.81 -11.52 6.56
CA MET A 181 15.26 -11.69 6.38
C MET A 181 15.73 -13.13 6.59
N THR A 182 15.06 -13.90 7.44
CA THR A 182 15.41 -15.31 7.72
C THR A 182 14.90 -16.28 6.65
N VAL A 183 13.94 -15.88 5.82
CA VAL A 183 13.40 -16.73 4.75
C VAL A 183 14.48 -16.92 3.68
N PRO A 184 14.85 -18.15 3.28
CA PRO A 184 15.82 -18.37 2.21
C PRO A 184 15.37 -17.75 0.88
N ASP A 185 16.31 -17.30 0.05
CA ASP A 185 16.00 -16.63 -1.22
C ASP A 185 15.17 -17.50 -2.17
N ASP A 186 15.41 -18.81 -2.19
CA ASP A 186 14.65 -19.77 -3.01
C ASP A 186 13.23 -20.08 -2.48
N ARG A 187 12.89 -19.54 -1.32
CA ARG A 187 11.57 -19.68 -0.68
C ARG A 187 10.86 -18.33 -0.49
N LEU A 188 11.55 -17.23 -0.77
CA LEU A 188 11.02 -15.89 -0.63
C LEU A 188 10.28 -15.49 -1.92
N LEU A 189 9.04 -15.02 -1.80
CA LEU A 189 8.20 -14.67 -2.95
C LEU A 189 8.03 -15.85 -3.94
N GLU A 190 7.87 -17.05 -3.42
CA GLU A 190 7.75 -18.28 -4.22
C GLU A 190 6.37 -18.40 -4.88
N ASP A 191 5.33 -17.86 -4.24
CA ASP A 191 3.98 -17.92 -4.75
C ASP A 191 3.73 -16.91 -5.86
N PHE A 192 2.79 -17.23 -6.77
CA PHE A 192 2.46 -16.41 -7.93
C PHE A 192 2.09 -14.96 -7.59
N TRP A 193 1.26 -14.79 -6.54
CA TRP A 193 0.79 -13.47 -6.14
C TRP A 193 1.91 -12.65 -5.50
N GLU A 194 2.60 -13.21 -4.54
CA GLU A 194 3.67 -12.53 -3.83
C GLU A 194 4.88 -12.25 -4.73
N ASN A 195 5.20 -13.18 -5.66
CA ASN A 195 6.29 -12.99 -6.62
C ASN A 195 6.05 -11.78 -7.50
N SER A 196 4.83 -11.60 -7.98
CA SER A 196 4.49 -10.44 -8.82
C SER A 196 4.57 -9.13 -8.06
N ARG A 197 4.25 -9.12 -6.76
CA ARG A 197 3.90 -7.94 -5.96
C ARG A 197 4.96 -7.51 -4.95
N GLY A 198 6.18 -7.97 -5.08
CA GLY A 198 7.29 -7.61 -4.17
C GLY A 198 7.52 -6.10 -4.02
N GLY A 199 7.17 -5.30 -5.03
CA GLY A 199 7.24 -3.85 -4.97
C GLY A 199 6.40 -3.21 -3.86
N ASP A 200 5.25 -3.79 -3.52
CA ASP A 200 4.42 -3.32 -2.39
C ASP A 200 5.09 -3.57 -1.05
N ASN A 201 5.77 -4.71 -0.94
CA ASN A 201 6.58 -4.99 0.25
C ASN A 201 7.71 -3.97 0.40
N ILE A 202 8.40 -3.62 -0.71
CA ILE A 202 9.49 -2.61 -0.71
C ILE A 202 8.97 -1.25 -0.26
N ILE A 203 7.80 -0.81 -0.69
CA ILE A 203 7.20 0.46 -0.25
C ILE A 203 6.99 0.45 1.27
N SER A 204 6.47 -0.64 1.81
CA SER A 204 6.26 -0.80 3.26
C SER A 204 7.56 -0.86 4.04
N ILE A 205 8.60 -1.49 3.47
CA ILE A 205 9.97 -1.50 4.03
C ILE A 205 10.53 -0.08 4.09
N TYR A 206 10.41 0.71 3.02
CA TYR A 206 10.91 2.10 3.00
C TYR A 206 10.12 3.01 3.95
N TRP A 207 8.83 2.77 4.11
CA TRP A 207 8.04 3.46 5.12
C TRP A 207 8.60 3.20 6.53
N LEU A 208 8.83 1.93 6.89
CA LEU A 208 9.38 1.59 8.19
C LEU A 208 10.82 2.11 8.36
N TYR A 209 11.65 1.99 7.33
CA TYR A 209 13.01 2.54 7.34
C TYR A 209 13.01 4.04 7.64
N SER A 210 12.07 4.77 7.06
CA SER A 210 11.97 6.21 7.29
C SER A 210 11.62 6.54 8.74
N HIS A 211 10.87 5.66 9.43
CA HIS A 211 10.56 5.80 10.85
C HIS A 211 11.71 5.38 11.78
N THR A 212 12.40 4.28 11.47
CA THR A 212 13.38 3.67 12.40
C THR A 212 14.83 3.96 12.05
N GLY A 213 15.17 3.96 10.77
CA GLY A 213 16.55 4.05 10.28
C GLY A 213 17.32 2.74 10.35
N ASP A 214 16.66 1.62 10.58
CA ASP A 214 17.28 0.31 10.72
C ASP A 214 17.87 -0.19 9.39
N ALA A 215 19.19 -0.31 9.29
CA ALA A 215 19.89 -0.59 8.03
C ALA A 215 19.48 -1.92 7.37
N PHE A 216 19.12 -2.94 8.15
CA PHE A 216 18.69 -4.23 7.60
C PHE A 216 17.47 -4.13 6.67
N LEU A 217 16.66 -3.09 6.82
CA LEU A 217 15.49 -2.86 5.97
C LEU A 217 15.91 -2.56 4.52
N LEU A 218 17.02 -1.86 4.31
CA LEU A 218 17.54 -1.63 2.97
C LEU A 218 18.11 -2.90 2.34
N GLU A 219 18.73 -3.76 3.15
CA GLU A 219 19.19 -5.08 2.72
C GLU A 219 18.01 -6.00 2.37
N LEU A 220 16.92 -5.92 3.14
CA LEU A 220 15.69 -6.65 2.83
C LEU A 220 15.04 -6.14 1.52
N ALA A 221 15.00 -4.83 1.30
CA ALA A 221 14.46 -4.28 0.06
C ALA A 221 15.24 -4.78 -1.17
N GLU A 222 16.57 -4.86 -1.10
CA GLU A 222 17.40 -5.47 -2.13
C GLU A 222 17.09 -6.96 -2.32
N LYS A 223 16.93 -7.71 -1.21
CA LYS A 223 16.55 -9.11 -1.25
C LYS A 223 15.20 -9.33 -1.91
N ILE A 224 14.19 -8.51 -1.60
CA ILE A 224 12.86 -8.55 -2.23
C ILE A 224 12.97 -8.25 -3.73
N HIS A 225 13.69 -7.19 -4.12
CA HIS A 225 13.90 -6.83 -5.52
C HIS A 225 14.52 -7.97 -6.34
N ARG A 226 15.51 -8.69 -5.79
CA ARG A 226 16.13 -9.82 -6.50
C ARG A 226 15.20 -11.02 -6.67
N ASN A 227 14.21 -11.18 -5.83
CA ASN A 227 13.31 -12.35 -5.81
C ASN A 227 11.92 -12.07 -6.38
N THR A 228 11.56 -10.82 -6.66
CA THR A 228 10.30 -10.47 -7.32
C THR A 228 10.38 -10.68 -8.83
N ALA A 229 9.22 -10.72 -9.50
CA ALA A 229 9.16 -10.78 -10.96
C ALA A 229 9.93 -9.62 -11.61
N ASP A 230 10.58 -9.88 -12.72
CA ASP A 230 11.39 -8.89 -13.44
C ASP A 230 10.51 -7.92 -14.24
N TRP A 231 10.19 -6.78 -13.63
CA TRP A 231 9.45 -5.68 -14.25
C TRP A 231 10.33 -4.73 -15.07
N THR A 232 11.63 -5.05 -15.28
CA THR A 232 12.55 -4.24 -16.09
C THR A 232 12.44 -4.49 -17.58
N GLN A 233 11.72 -5.54 -17.98
CA GLN A 233 11.56 -5.92 -19.39
C GLN A 233 10.76 -4.86 -20.16
N SER A 234 11.34 -4.37 -21.27
CA SER A 234 10.74 -3.30 -22.07
C SER A 234 9.81 -3.77 -23.18
N THR A 235 9.85 -5.05 -23.53
CA THR A 235 9.17 -5.62 -24.70
C THR A 235 8.06 -6.60 -24.36
N SER A 236 8.07 -7.15 -23.15
CA SER A 236 7.09 -8.11 -22.65
C SER A 236 6.74 -7.83 -21.20
N LEU A 237 5.52 -8.19 -20.82
CA LEU A 237 5.09 -8.12 -19.42
C LEU A 237 5.40 -9.47 -18.73
N PRO A 238 5.92 -9.46 -17.50
CA PRO A 238 6.26 -10.70 -16.80
C PRO A 238 5.02 -11.44 -16.28
N ASN A 239 3.86 -10.86 -16.41
CA ASN A 239 2.61 -11.38 -15.90
C ASN A 239 1.45 -11.11 -16.86
N TRP A 240 0.42 -11.96 -16.79
CA TRP A 240 -0.80 -11.87 -17.61
C TRP A 240 -2.02 -11.40 -16.82
N HIS A 241 -1.92 -11.39 -15.50
CA HIS A 241 -3.02 -11.02 -14.62
C HIS A 241 -3.18 -9.50 -14.57
N ASN A 242 -4.40 -9.01 -14.77
CA ASN A 242 -4.74 -7.60 -14.87
C ASN A 242 -4.17 -6.78 -13.71
N VAL A 243 -4.52 -7.14 -12.49
CA VAL A 243 -4.12 -6.40 -11.28
C VAL A 243 -2.61 -6.42 -11.10
N ASN A 244 -1.94 -7.57 -11.33
CA ASN A 244 -0.49 -7.65 -11.23
C ASN A 244 0.21 -6.69 -12.19
N ILE A 245 -0.31 -6.55 -13.41
CA ILE A 245 0.24 -5.60 -14.39
C ILE A 245 0.08 -4.17 -13.91
N ALA A 246 -1.14 -3.79 -13.51
CA ALA A 246 -1.46 -2.43 -13.08
C ALA A 246 -0.75 -2.02 -11.79
N GLN A 247 -0.54 -2.96 -10.89
CA GLN A 247 0.06 -2.74 -9.57
C GLN A 247 1.58 -2.78 -9.59
N CYS A 248 2.18 -3.67 -10.38
CA CYS A 248 3.58 -4.04 -10.15
C CYS A 248 4.58 -3.37 -11.09
N PHE A 249 4.14 -2.73 -12.17
CA PHE A 249 5.04 -2.02 -13.08
C PHE A 249 5.84 -0.90 -12.40
N ARG A 250 5.38 -0.41 -11.24
CA ARG A 250 6.05 0.61 -10.42
C ARG A 250 7.23 0.06 -9.61
N GLU A 251 7.41 -1.27 -9.53
CA GLU A 251 8.46 -1.89 -8.71
C GLU A 251 9.86 -1.35 -9.02
N PRO A 252 10.34 -1.32 -10.27
CA PRO A 252 11.67 -0.79 -10.56
C PRO A 252 11.84 0.69 -10.14
N ALA A 253 10.82 1.53 -10.33
CA ALA A 253 10.86 2.92 -9.87
C ALA A 253 10.87 3.02 -8.34
N THR A 254 10.21 2.11 -7.65
CA THR A 254 10.28 2.03 -6.19
C THR A 254 11.71 1.72 -5.75
N TYR A 255 12.35 0.71 -6.34
CA TYR A 255 13.71 0.34 -6.03
C TYR A 255 14.74 1.41 -6.45
N TYR A 256 14.46 2.19 -7.49
CA TYR A 256 15.25 3.38 -7.84
C TYR A 256 15.41 4.35 -6.67
N MET A 257 14.43 4.44 -5.76
CA MET A 257 14.54 5.33 -4.61
C MET A 257 15.71 4.96 -3.67
N GLN A 258 16.13 3.70 -3.68
CA GLN A 258 17.32 3.25 -2.93
C GLN A 258 18.61 3.36 -3.76
N THR A 259 18.58 2.95 -5.01
CA THR A 259 19.80 2.81 -5.83
C THR A 259 20.23 4.09 -6.53
N GLY A 260 19.26 4.95 -6.90
CA GLY A 260 19.49 6.07 -7.80
C GLY A 260 19.79 5.67 -9.24
N ASP A 261 19.68 4.37 -9.60
CA ASP A 261 19.89 3.89 -10.96
C ASP A 261 18.74 4.31 -11.87
N SER A 262 18.99 5.26 -12.73
CA SER A 262 18.01 5.78 -13.69
C SER A 262 17.47 4.73 -14.66
N ALA A 263 18.17 3.60 -14.85
CA ALA A 263 17.66 2.50 -15.67
C ALA A 263 16.41 1.87 -15.05
N MET A 264 16.34 1.77 -13.71
CA MET A 264 15.17 1.27 -12.99
C MET A 264 13.97 2.19 -13.20
N LEU A 265 14.15 3.50 -13.01
CA LEU A 265 13.09 4.47 -13.27
C LEU A 265 12.59 4.42 -14.71
N LYS A 266 13.52 4.37 -15.67
CA LYS A 266 13.20 4.26 -17.09
C LYS A 266 12.45 2.96 -17.41
N ALA A 267 12.75 1.87 -16.73
CA ALA A 267 12.05 0.60 -16.89
C ALA A 267 10.57 0.73 -16.54
N SER A 268 10.21 1.30 -15.41
CA SER A 268 8.81 1.54 -15.03
C SER A 268 8.07 2.39 -16.07
N TYR A 269 8.68 3.47 -16.56
CA TYR A 269 8.07 4.28 -17.61
C TYR A 269 7.91 3.52 -18.95
N ASN A 270 8.84 2.63 -19.29
CA ASN A 270 8.72 1.79 -20.46
C ASN A 270 7.54 0.83 -20.36
N VAL A 271 7.39 0.18 -19.20
CA VAL A 271 6.27 -0.74 -18.94
C VAL A 271 4.95 0.03 -18.90
N HIS A 272 4.89 1.20 -18.28
CA HIS A 272 3.70 2.06 -18.27
C HIS A 272 3.27 2.39 -19.72
N ARG A 273 4.21 2.80 -20.58
CA ARG A 273 3.90 3.05 -22.00
C ARG A 273 3.43 1.78 -22.73
N LEU A 274 4.02 0.63 -22.43
CA LEU A 274 3.58 -0.65 -22.98
C LEU A 274 2.16 -0.99 -22.58
N ILE A 275 1.82 -0.81 -21.29
CA ILE A 275 0.46 -1.01 -20.75
C ILE A 275 -0.54 -0.10 -21.48
N ARG A 276 -0.27 1.20 -21.53
CA ARG A 276 -1.17 2.15 -22.20
C ARG A 276 -1.37 1.85 -23.68
N ARG A 277 -0.31 1.50 -24.38
CA ARG A 277 -0.39 1.16 -25.81
C ARG A 277 -1.18 -0.13 -26.06
N THR A 278 -1.08 -1.10 -25.16
CA THR A 278 -1.67 -2.43 -25.35
C THR A 278 -3.08 -2.52 -24.80
N PHE A 279 -3.35 -1.90 -23.65
CA PHE A 279 -4.58 -2.04 -22.90
C PHE A 279 -5.27 -0.71 -22.59
N GLY A 280 -4.78 0.42 -23.05
CA GLY A 280 -5.31 1.76 -22.78
C GLY A 280 -6.60 2.06 -23.56
N GLN A 281 -7.61 1.21 -23.42
CA GLN A 281 -8.88 1.28 -24.15
C GLN A 281 -9.90 2.18 -23.46
N VAL A 282 -9.75 2.42 -22.16
CA VAL A 282 -10.63 3.29 -21.39
C VAL A 282 -10.32 4.76 -21.71
N PRO A 283 -11.31 5.66 -21.72
CA PRO A 283 -11.08 7.09 -21.91
C PRO A 283 -9.98 7.65 -21.01
N GLY A 284 -9.08 8.44 -21.59
CA GLY A 284 -7.87 8.90 -20.90
C GLY A 284 -6.66 7.96 -21.00
N GLY A 285 -6.84 6.79 -21.65
CA GLY A 285 -5.77 5.80 -21.84
C GLY A 285 -5.46 4.98 -20.59
N MET A 286 -6.41 4.90 -19.66
CA MET A 286 -6.30 4.03 -18.49
C MET A 286 -6.32 2.57 -18.89
N PHE A 287 -5.74 1.73 -18.04
CA PHE A 287 -5.71 0.29 -18.21
C PHE A 287 -7.13 -0.30 -18.28
N GLY A 288 -7.45 -1.00 -19.35
CA GLY A 288 -8.76 -1.56 -19.60
C GLY A 288 -8.67 -2.99 -20.12
N ALA A 289 -8.46 -3.94 -19.22
CA ALA A 289 -8.48 -5.36 -19.52
C ALA A 289 -9.38 -6.10 -18.52
N ASP A 290 -9.86 -7.29 -18.90
CA ASP A 290 -10.50 -8.20 -17.94
C ASP A 290 -9.45 -8.90 -17.07
N GLU A 291 -9.85 -9.79 -16.18
CA GLU A 291 -8.97 -10.57 -15.29
C GLU A 291 -7.72 -11.10 -15.98
N ASN A 292 -7.87 -11.58 -17.21
CA ASN A 292 -6.75 -12.00 -18.04
C ASN A 292 -6.43 -10.91 -19.06
N ALA A 293 -5.37 -10.17 -18.86
CA ALA A 293 -4.87 -9.17 -19.79
C ALA A 293 -4.28 -9.84 -21.03
N ARG A 294 -5.14 -10.26 -21.95
CA ARG A 294 -4.78 -11.01 -23.14
C ARG A 294 -4.25 -10.09 -24.23
N LEU A 295 -2.98 -10.27 -24.56
CA LEU A 295 -2.35 -9.50 -25.62
C LEU A 295 -3.06 -9.72 -26.97
N GLY A 296 -3.39 -8.62 -27.67
CA GLY A 296 -4.08 -8.65 -28.96
C GLY A 296 -5.58 -8.94 -28.90
N TYR A 297 -6.15 -9.10 -27.70
CA TYR A 297 -7.59 -9.25 -27.53
C TYR A 297 -8.25 -7.88 -27.50
N ILE A 298 -9.01 -7.58 -28.55
CA ILE A 298 -9.64 -6.26 -28.78
C ILE A 298 -11.16 -6.35 -28.91
N ASP A 299 -11.79 -7.37 -28.39
CA ASP A 299 -13.26 -7.49 -28.45
C ASP A 299 -13.91 -6.40 -27.56
N PRO A 300 -14.75 -5.52 -28.12
CA PRO A 300 -15.36 -4.44 -27.34
C PRO A 300 -16.37 -4.95 -26.29
N ARG A 301 -16.67 -6.23 -26.27
CA ARG A 301 -17.55 -6.88 -25.28
C ARG A 301 -16.78 -7.45 -24.11
N GLN A 302 -15.45 -7.40 -24.11
CA GLN A 302 -14.69 -7.88 -22.96
C GLN A 302 -14.98 -7.02 -21.73
N GLY A 303 -14.93 -7.63 -20.55
CA GLY A 303 -15.03 -6.92 -19.29
C GLY A 303 -13.81 -6.01 -19.07
N VAL A 304 -13.98 -5.02 -18.22
CA VAL A 304 -12.89 -4.23 -17.65
C VAL A 304 -12.91 -4.46 -16.15
N GLU A 305 -11.87 -5.08 -15.64
CA GLU A 305 -11.76 -5.35 -14.22
C GLU A 305 -11.49 -4.05 -13.45
N THR A 306 -12.34 -3.73 -12.49
CA THR A 306 -12.24 -2.51 -11.69
C THR A 306 -10.94 -2.46 -10.89
N CYS A 307 -10.44 -3.59 -10.39
CA CYS A 307 -9.19 -3.64 -9.62
C CYS A 307 -8.00 -3.11 -10.42
N GLY A 308 -7.92 -3.43 -11.73
CA GLY A 308 -6.86 -2.91 -12.59
C GLY A 308 -6.88 -1.40 -12.74
N LEU A 309 -8.08 -0.79 -12.82
CA LEU A 309 -8.22 0.67 -12.85
C LEU A 309 -7.74 1.31 -11.54
N VAL A 310 -8.18 0.76 -10.41
CA VAL A 310 -7.83 1.29 -9.08
C VAL A 310 -6.34 1.15 -8.81
N GLU A 311 -5.75 -0.01 -9.13
CA GLU A 311 -4.32 -0.24 -8.90
C GLU A 311 -3.44 0.56 -9.87
N GLN A 312 -3.90 0.84 -11.09
CA GLN A 312 -3.18 1.79 -11.95
C GLN A 312 -3.21 3.21 -11.36
N MET A 313 -4.35 3.68 -10.88
CA MET A 313 -4.44 5.00 -10.22
C MET A 313 -3.49 5.08 -9.01
N ALA A 314 -3.44 4.03 -8.18
CA ALA A 314 -2.52 3.94 -7.05
C ALA A 314 -1.05 3.92 -7.51
N SER A 315 -0.74 3.22 -8.59
CA SER A 315 0.60 3.18 -9.18
C SER A 315 1.04 4.54 -9.71
N ASP A 316 0.15 5.24 -10.41
CA ASP A 316 0.41 6.58 -10.96
C ASP A 316 0.61 7.60 -9.82
N GLU A 317 -0.19 7.53 -8.73
CA GLU A 317 0.02 8.35 -7.54
C GLU A 317 1.39 8.09 -6.89
N ILE A 318 1.76 6.83 -6.72
CA ILE A 318 3.05 6.44 -6.13
C ILE A 318 4.21 6.92 -7.02
N MET A 319 4.10 6.74 -8.35
CA MET A 319 5.09 7.25 -9.31
C MET A 319 5.21 8.77 -9.23
N LEU A 320 4.09 9.50 -9.20
CA LEU A 320 4.06 10.95 -9.05
C LEU A 320 4.78 11.40 -7.76
N ARG A 321 4.54 10.71 -6.64
CA ARG A 321 5.20 11.03 -5.36
C ARG A 321 6.73 10.88 -5.45
N MET A 322 7.21 9.88 -6.15
CA MET A 322 8.65 9.61 -6.30
C MET A 322 9.30 10.55 -7.31
N THR A 323 8.65 10.82 -8.42
CA THR A 323 9.26 11.48 -9.60
C THR A 323 8.90 12.96 -9.72
N GLY A 324 7.73 13.36 -9.27
CA GLY A 324 7.16 14.69 -9.52
C GLY A 324 6.68 14.88 -10.97
N ASP A 325 6.62 13.83 -11.76
CA ASP A 325 6.21 13.84 -13.16
C ASP A 325 4.71 13.49 -13.26
N PRO A 326 3.85 14.43 -13.74
CA PRO A 326 2.40 14.26 -13.79
C PRO A 326 1.92 13.27 -14.85
#